data_b9fa3c45ae9634c5f76018adb249f968
#
_entry.id   b9fa3c45ae9634c5f76018adb249f968
#
_cell.length_a   1.000
_cell.length_b   1.000
_cell.length_c   1.000
_cell.angle_alpha   90.00
_cell.angle_beta   90.00
_cell.angle_gamma   90.00
#
_symmetry.space_group_name_H-M   'P 1'
#
loop_
_entity.id
_entity.type
_entity.pdbx_description
1 polymer ?
#
loop_
_entity_poly.entity_id
_entity_poly.type
_entity_poly.pdbx_seq_one_letter_code
_entity_poly.pdbx_strand_id
1 'polypeptide(L)'
;MPAATRQTTLDSGLTVVTDTMPHLRTAAVSVTFGVGGRDERPDEHGISHLLEHMAFKGTSRRSARAIAEEIEAVGGDLNAATGSESTSYYAKVLGEDLPVAVDILADILTDPQFDPGELAKEKNVIVQEIGAAEDSPDDVVHDLFVATAFPGQPLGRSILGTPQAVRAATPEKLRGYLGRSYSAPRAVVAAAGAVDHEALVAMAAERFGRLPVEAPPQNEEGRYRGGIATTGRPIEQVNLVFGFQGVSYRDPDVYAVGVFNNLLGGGLSSRLFQDLREDRGLCYEIHSFHWSYGDTGLFGISAGTDPADAHDLVGLSLDVLHKAVTGATEAEVSRAKAQMKVGLLGALESGSARTDQMARQVLAFGRTFDLDEIVARIDAVTVEAVRAAGARLIGTSPMTFAAVGPKRGLDKVAKLAEQFRPT
;
A
#
# COMPACT_ATOMS: atom_id res chain seq x y z
N MET A 1 -17.06 13.31 21.94
CA MET A 1 -18.30 13.21 21.15
C MET A 1 -18.15 11.98 20.29
N PRO A 2 -19.17 11.14 20.10
CA PRO A 2 -19.03 10.00 19.21
C PRO A 2 -18.67 10.52 17.81
N ALA A 3 -17.65 9.95 17.21
CA ALA A 3 -17.24 10.22 15.84
C ALA A 3 -18.45 9.94 14.95
N ALA A 4 -18.91 10.95 14.23
CA ALA A 4 -20.08 10.81 13.37
C ALA A 4 -19.68 10.24 12.00
N THR A 5 -19.05 9.07 11.99
CA THR A 5 -18.82 8.34 10.74
C THR A 5 -20.18 7.87 10.21
N ARG A 6 -20.51 8.28 9.00
CA ARG A 6 -21.75 7.90 8.31
C ARG A 6 -21.40 7.22 6.99
N GLN A 7 -22.18 6.19 6.64
CA GLN A 7 -22.00 5.44 5.39
C GLN A 7 -23.34 5.30 4.70
N THR A 8 -23.37 5.57 3.39
CA THR A 8 -24.52 5.35 2.50
C THR A 8 -24.05 4.64 1.25
N THR A 9 -24.73 3.56 0.85
CA THR A 9 -24.49 2.90 -0.42
C THR A 9 -25.63 3.27 -1.37
N LEU A 10 -25.27 3.83 -2.53
CA LEU A 10 -26.21 4.22 -3.58
C LEU A 10 -26.74 2.98 -4.34
N ASP A 11 -27.84 3.14 -5.06
CA ASP A 11 -28.42 2.07 -5.89
C ASP A 11 -27.46 1.54 -6.97
N SER A 12 -26.49 2.36 -7.39
CA SER A 12 -25.41 1.97 -8.30
C SER A 12 -24.36 1.05 -7.67
N GLY A 13 -24.38 0.87 -6.34
CA GLY A 13 -23.36 0.17 -5.56
C GLY A 13 -22.21 1.06 -5.08
N LEU A 14 -22.12 2.33 -5.53
CA LEU A 14 -21.13 3.30 -5.02
C LEU A 14 -21.36 3.56 -3.52
N THR A 15 -20.32 3.43 -2.72
CA THR A 15 -20.41 3.72 -1.29
C THR A 15 -19.83 5.10 -0.97
N VAL A 16 -20.60 5.90 -0.24
CA VAL A 16 -20.18 7.21 0.30
C VAL A 16 -19.98 7.09 1.79
N VAL A 17 -18.83 7.53 2.30
CA VAL A 17 -18.50 7.50 3.73
C VAL A 17 -17.93 8.83 4.17
N THR A 18 -18.37 9.33 5.33
CA THR A 18 -17.91 10.61 5.87
C THR A 18 -17.55 10.50 7.35
N ASP A 19 -16.60 11.32 7.77
CA ASP A 19 -16.30 11.59 9.17
C ASP A 19 -16.28 13.11 9.38
N THR A 20 -17.33 13.65 10.02
CA THR A 20 -17.45 15.08 10.27
C THR A 20 -16.58 15.49 11.46
N MET A 21 -15.56 16.32 11.21
CA MET A 21 -14.63 16.85 12.19
C MET A 21 -14.90 18.36 12.42
N PRO A 22 -15.78 18.75 13.35
CA PRO A 22 -16.28 20.12 13.44
C PRO A 22 -15.24 21.15 13.87
N HIS A 23 -14.09 20.72 14.37
CA HIS A 23 -12.95 21.57 14.73
C HIS A 23 -12.08 21.94 13.53
N LEU A 24 -12.23 21.25 12.39
CA LEU A 24 -11.51 21.55 11.16
C LEU A 24 -12.31 22.49 10.26
N ARG A 25 -11.61 23.34 9.51
CA ARG A 25 -12.18 24.16 8.43
C ARG A 25 -11.86 23.61 7.06
N THR A 26 -10.91 22.67 6.96
CA THR A 26 -10.58 21.97 5.73
C THR A 26 -11.38 20.68 5.60
N ALA A 27 -11.60 20.27 4.38
CA ALA A 27 -12.15 18.96 4.01
C ALA A 27 -11.14 18.22 3.15
N ALA A 28 -10.96 16.94 3.42
CA ALA A 28 -10.30 16.00 2.52
C ALA A 28 -11.36 15.09 1.89
N VAL A 29 -11.22 14.81 0.61
CA VAL A 29 -12.08 13.87 -0.13
C VAL A 29 -11.23 12.94 -0.95
N SER A 30 -11.62 11.66 -1.03
CA SER A 30 -11.01 10.68 -1.93
C SER A 30 -12.07 9.87 -2.67
N VAL A 31 -11.73 9.47 -3.88
CA VAL A 31 -12.43 8.44 -4.64
C VAL A 31 -11.48 7.28 -4.81
N THR A 32 -11.74 6.19 -4.11
CA THR A 32 -10.85 5.02 -4.09
C THR A 32 -11.55 3.84 -4.75
N PHE A 33 -10.90 3.28 -5.74
CA PHE A 33 -11.34 2.04 -6.40
C PHE A 33 -10.57 0.86 -5.82
N GLY A 34 -11.28 -0.25 -5.52
CA GLY A 34 -10.65 -1.51 -5.13
C GLY A 34 -10.04 -2.23 -6.34
N VAL A 35 -9.21 -1.51 -7.10
CA VAL A 35 -8.57 -1.92 -8.35
C VAL A 35 -7.15 -1.36 -8.38
N GLY A 36 -6.17 -2.18 -8.73
CA GLY A 36 -4.77 -1.76 -8.84
C GLY A 36 -3.96 -2.67 -9.76
N GLY A 37 -2.64 -2.70 -9.57
CA GLY A 37 -1.72 -3.50 -10.40
C GLY A 37 -2.07 -5.00 -10.44
N ARG A 38 -2.73 -5.52 -9.40
CA ARG A 38 -3.20 -6.91 -9.33
C ARG A 38 -4.33 -7.22 -10.31
N ASP A 39 -5.10 -6.21 -10.74
CA ASP A 39 -6.23 -6.36 -11.65
C ASP A 39 -5.81 -6.30 -13.13
N GLU A 40 -4.54 -6.08 -13.42
CA GLU A 40 -3.99 -5.94 -14.75
C GLU A 40 -3.84 -7.30 -15.46
N ARG A 41 -4.22 -7.34 -16.74
CA ARG A 41 -3.91 -8.49 -17.60
C ARG A 41 -2.41 -8.53 -17.91
N PRO A 42 -1.88 -9.69 -18.34
CA PRO A 42 -0.45 -9.81 -18.66
C PRO A 42 0.05 -8.80 -19.71
N ASP A 43 -0.79 -8.42 -20.67
CA ASP A 43 -0.47 -7.44 -21.74
C ASP A 43 -0.78 -5.98 -21.37
N GLU A 44 -1.21 -5.74 -20.13
CA GLU A 44 -1.59 -4.43 -19.57
C GLU A 44 -0.69 -4.00 -18.41
N HIS A 45 0.42 -4.68 -18.18
CA HIS A 45 1.30 -4.45 -17.04
C HIS A 45 1.74 -2.98 -16.94
N GLY A 46 1.37 -2.30 -15.84
CA GLY A 46 1.59 -0.88 -15.59
C GLY A 46 0.46 0.04 -16.08
N ILE A 47 -0.67 -0.51 -16.58
CA ILE A 47 -1.78 0.30 -17.09
C ILE A 47 -2.52 1.05 -15.97
N SER A 48 -2.56 0.49 -14.76
CA SER A 48 -3.16 1.17 -13.59
C SER A 48 -2.46 2.48 -13.28
N HIS A 49 -1.13 2.43 -13.22
CA HIS A 49 -0.29 3.59 -12.98
C HIS A 49 -0.33 4.59 -14.14
N LEU A 50 -0.30 4.11 -15.38
CA LEU A 50 -0.47 4.96 -16.55
C LEU A 50 -1.86 5.63 -16.59
N LEU A 51 -2.93 4.94 -16.16
CA LEU A 51 -4.27 5.53 -16.06
C LEU A 51 -4.30 6.63 -14.99
N GLU A 52 -3.62 6.43 -13.86
CA GLU A 52 -3.47 7.45 -12.82
C GLU A 52 -2.93 8.76 -13.42
N HIS A 53 -1.79 8.70 -14.13
CA HIS A 53 -1.21 9.85 -14.81
C HIS A 53 -2.16 10.49 -15.83
N MET A 54 -2.78 9.64 -16.64
CA MET A 54 -3.64 10.10 -17.74
C MET A 54 -4.98 10.69 -17.28
N ALA A 55 -5.43 10.39 -16.05
CA ALA A 55 -6.63 11.01 -15.50
C ALA A 55 -6.51 12.54 -15.39
N PHE A 56 -5.31 13.05 -15.11
CA PHE A 56 -5.04 14.50 -14.99
C PHE A 56 -4.72 15.20 -16.32
N LYS A 57 -4.71 14.48 -17.44
CA LYS A 57 -4.29 15.04 -18.75
C LYS A 57 -5.41 15.57 -19.62
N GLY A 58 -6.58 15.76 -19.02
CA GLY A 58 -7.72 16.45 -19.62
C GLY A 58 -8.96 15.59 -19.76
N THR A 59 -10.09 16.29 -19.69
CA THR A 59 -11.45 15.77 -19.85
C THR A 59 -12.13 16.46 -21.03
N SER A 60 -13.38 16.15 -21.33
CA SER A 60 -14.15 16.93 -22.33
C SER A 60 -14.41 18.37 -21.89
N ARG A 61 -14.39 18.63 -20.57
CA ARG A 61 -14.68 19.96 -20.00
C ARG A 61 -13.42 20.77 -19.64
N ARG A 62 -12.34 20.10 -19.31
CA ARG A 62 -11.12 20.70 -18.74
C ARG A 62 -9.86 20.24 -19.45
N SER A 63 -8.98 21.16 -19.78
CA SER A 63 -7.60 20.81 -20.13
C SER A 63 -6.82 20.40 -18.86
N ALA A 64 -5.66 19.74 -19.01
CA ALA A 64 -4.76 19.43 -17.90
C ALA A 64 -4.40 20.69 -17.08
N ARG A 65 -4.16 21.81 -17.78
CA ARG A 65 -3.88 23.09 -17.14
C ARG A 65 -5.08 23.63 -16.35
N ALA A 66 -6.30 23.53 -16.90
CA ALA A 66 -7.51 23.99 -16.22
C ALA A 66 -7.79 23.17 -14.95
N ILE A 67 -7.53 21.84 -14.96
CA ILE A 67 -7.63 20.99 -13.76
C ILE A 67 -6.73 21.53 -12.64
N ALA A 68 -5.46 21.83 -12.95
CA ALA A 68 -4.51 22.38 -11.97
C ALA A 68 -4.94 23.80 -11.50
N GLU A 69 -5.27 24.70 -12.43
CA GLU A 69 -5.63 26.08 -12.12
C GLU A 69 -6.92 26.16 -11.27
N GLU A 70 -7.93 25.32 -11.55
CA GLU A 70 -9.20 25.33 -10.81
C GLU A 70 -9.04 24.85 -9.36
N ILE A 71 -8.26 23.77 -9.11
CA ILE A 71 -8.04 23.32 -7.74
C ILE A 71 -7.13 24.24 -6.95
N GLU A 72 -6.10 24.81 -7.58
CA GLU A 72 -5.19 25.76 -6.95
C GLU A 72 -5.88 27.11 -6.68
N ALA A 73 -6.85 27.54 -7.49
CA ALA A 73 -7.61 28.76 -7.29
C ALA A 73 -8.39 28.77 -5.96
N VAL A 74 -8.77 27.61 -5.45
CA VAL A 74 -9.40 27.42 -4.13
C VAL A 74 -8.39 27.02 -3.03
N GLY A 75 -7.08 27.12 -3.32
CA GLY A 75 -6.01 26.75 -2.39
C GLY A 75 -5.95 25.24 -2.13
N GLY A 76 -6.53 24.45 -3.03
CA GLY A 76 -6.60 22.99 -2.92
C GLY A 76 -5.36 22.27 -3.41
N ASP A 77 -5.22 21.04 -2.96
CA ASP A 77 -4.25 20.06 -3.44
C ASP A 77 -4.99 18.84 -4.02
N LEU A 78 -4.53 18.33 -5.15
CA LEU A 78 -5.14 17.22 -5.88
C LEU A 78 -4.05 16.24 -6.31
N ASN A 79 -4.20 14.96 -5.96
CA ASN A 79 -3.23 13.93 -6.27
C ASN A 79 -3.88 12.55 -6.39
N ALA A 80 -3.09 11.53 -6.74
CA ALA A 80 -3.52 10.15 -6.77
C ALA A 80 -2.40 9.20 -6.32
N ALA A 81 -2.75 7.94 -6.07
CA ALA A 81 -1.81 6.88 -5.73
C ALA A 81 -2.36 5.53 -6.18
N THR A 82 -1.55 4.79 -6.93
CA THR A 82 -1.83 3.42 -7.37
C THR A 82 -1.10 2.43 -6.48
N GLY A 83 -1.86 1.48 -5.92
CA GLY A 83 -1.33 0.34 -5.19
C GLY A 83 -1.59 -0.98 -5.92
N SER A 84 -1.24 -2.09 -5.25
CA SER A 84 -1.47 -3.43 -5.81
C SER A 84 -2.97 -3.76 -5.93
N GLU A 85 -3.80 -3.36 -4.95
CA GLU A 85 -5.23 -3.73 -4.86
C GLU A 85 -6.17 -2.52 -4.88
N SER A 86 -5.65 -1.31 -4.91
CA SER A 86 -6.47 -0.09 -4.94
C SER A 86 -5.78 1.06 -5.64
N THR A 87 -6.58 1.94 -6.25
CA THR A 87 -6.15 3.24 -6.77
C THR A 87 -7.02 4.32 -6.15
N SER A 88 -6.40 5.34 -5.57
CA SER A 88 -7.07 6.44 -4.88
C SER A 88 -6.75 7.76 -5.55
N TYR A 89 -7.78 8.57 -5.80
CA TYR A 89 -7.69 9.96 -6.27
C TYR A 89 -8.23 10.84 -5.14
N TYR A 90 -7.48 11.84 -4.72
CA TYR A 90 -7.83 12.58 -3.53
C TYR A 90 -7.51 14.07 -3.66
N ALA A 91 -8.29 14.86 -2.91
CA ALA A 91 -8.08 16.30 -2.82
C ALA A 91 -8.25 16.77 -1.38
N LYS A 92 -7.62 17.92 -1.07
CA LYS A 92 -7.79 18.64 0.18
C LYS A 92 -8.05 20.10 -0.13
N VAL A 93 -9.14 20.65 0.43
CA VAL A 93 -9.64 22.01 0.18
C VAL A 93 -10.20 22.62 1.47
N LEU A 94 -10.66 23.88 1.41
CA LEU A 94 -11.57 24.38 2.45
C LEU A 94 -12.93 23.67 2.35
N GLY A 95 -13.65 23.55 3.46
CA GLY A 95 -14.95 22.85 3.49
C GLY A 95 -15.99 23.42 2.52
N GLU A 96 -15.98 24.75 2.31
CA GLU A 96 -16.86 25.44 1.36
C GLU A 96 -16.54 25.12 -0.10
N ASP A 97 -15.29 24.73 -0.40
CA ASP A 97 -14.81 24.41 -1.74
C ASP A 97 -14.86 22.90 -2.05
N LEU A 98 -15.37 22.07 -1.13
CA LEU A 98 -15.54 20.62 -1.35
C LEU A 98 -16.28 20.29 -2.64
N PRO A 99 -17.34 21.02 -3.07
CA PRO A 99 -18.01 20.77 -4.33
C PRO A 99 -17.09 20.90 -5.56
N VAL A 100 -16.11 21.81 -5.55
CA VAL A 100 -15.13 21.97 -6.62
C VAL A 100 -14.24 20.73 -6.72
N ALA A 101 -13.71 20.27 -5.58
CA ALA A 101 -12.89 19.08 -5.54
C ALA A 101 -13.63 17.81 -6.01
N VAL A 102 -14.89 17.63 -5.58
CA VAL A 102 -15.73 16.51 -6.00
C VAL A 102 -16.05 16.57 -7.50
N ASP A 103 -16.33 17.76 -8.05
CA ASP A 103 -16.60 17.93 -9.48
C ASP A 103 -15.37 17.62 -10.35
N ILE A 104 -14.17 18.05 -9.91
CA ILE A 104 -12.92 17.75 -10.62
C ILE A 104 -12.64 16.24 -10.56
N LEU A 105 -12.71 15.62 -9.38
CA LEU A 105 -12.49 14.18 -9.21
C LEU A 105 -13.46 13.36 -10.06
N ALA A 106 -14.73 13.73 -10.08
CA ALA A 106 -15.71 13.05 -10.91
C ALA A 106 -15.41 13.21 -12.40
N ASP A 107 -15.01 14.39 -12.84
CA ASP A 107 -14.73 14.69 -14.23
C ASP A 107 -13.53 13.86 -14.76
N ILE A 108 -12.41 13.85 -14.02
CA ILE A 108 -11.21 13.11 -14.41
C ILE A 108 -11.41 11.57 -14.38
N LEU A 109 -12.37 11.08 -13.60
CA LEU A 109 -12.63 9.65 -13.43
C LEU A 109 -13.74 9.10 -14.34
N THR A 110 -14.64 9.97 -14.81
CA THR A 110 -15.79 9.55 -15.63
C THR A 110 -15.72 9.97 -17.08
N ASP A 111 -14.87 10.95 -17.43
CA ASP A 111 -14.76 11.49 -18.79
C ASP A 111 -13.33 11.87 -19.25
N PRO A 112 -12.28 11.07 -18.89
CA PRO A 112 -10.93 11.36 -19.35
C PRO A 112 -10.81 11.17 -20.88
N GLN A 113 -10.12 12.10 -21.57
CA GLN A 113 -10.06 12.08 -23.03
C GLN A 113 -8.98 11.13 -23.57
N PHE A 114 -7.92 10.88 -22.81
CA PHE A 114 -6.77 10.07 -23.23
C PHE A 114 -6.18 10.57 -24.57
N ASP A 115 -5.89 11.87 -24.64
CA ASP A 115 -5.29 12.47 -25.84
C ASP A 115 -4.00 11.72 -26.24
N PRO A 116 -3.84 11.34 -27.53
CA PRO A 116 -2.65 10.61 -27.97
C PRO A 116 -1.33 11.37 -27.78
N GLY A 117 -1.35 12.71 -27.87
CA GLY A 117 -0.17 13.54 -27.65
C GLY A 117 0.25 13.58 -26.18
N GLU A 118 -0.73 13.73 -25.26
CA GLU A 118 -0.48 13.65 -23.82
C GLU A 118 -0.04 12.23 -23.42
N LEU A 119 -0.68 11.19 -23.95
CA LEU A 119 -0.27 9.81 -23.72
C LEU A 119 1.17 9.54 -24.14
N ALA A 120 1.61 10.10 -25.29
CA ALA A 120 2.99 9.94 -25.74
C ALA A 120 4.00 10.61 -24.79
N LYS A 121 3.65 11.75 -24.18
CA LYS A 121 4.46 12.42 -23.16
C LYS A 121 4.53 11.60 -21.88
N GLU A 122 3.38 11.16 -21.35
CA GLU A 122 3.30 10.43 -20.08
C GLU A 122 4.01 9.08 -20.14
N LYS A 123 3.96 8.37 -21.26
CA LYS A 123 4.76 7.17 -21.47
C LYS A 123 6.26 7.41 -21.27
N ASN A 124 6.76 8.56 -21.72
CA ASN A 124 8.16 8.91 -21.51
C ASN A 124 8.45 9.24 -20.05
N VAL A 125 7.53 9.93 -19.36
CA VAL A 125 7.64 10.21 -17.92
C VAL A 125 7.71 8.90 -17.14
N ILE A 126 6.75 7.99 -17.34
CA ILE A 126 6.72 6.70 -16.64
C ILE A 126 7.96 5.85 -16.95
N VAL A 127 8.46 5.85 -18.17
CA VAL A 127 9.72 5.15 -18.50
C VAL A 127 10.92 5.76 -17.75
N GLN A 128 10.93 7.06 -17.50
CA GLN A 128 11.95 7.70 -16.66
C GLN A 128 11.77 7.32 -15.18
N GLU A 129 10.54 7.23 -14.69
CA GLU A 129 10.25 6.75 -13.32
C GLU A 129 10.67 5.29 -13.11
N ILE A 130 10.40 4.42 -14.09
CA ILE A 130 10.91 3.04 -14.09
C ILE A 130 12.44 3.05 -14.00
N GLY A 131 13.11 3.88 -14.81
CA GLY A 131 14.57 4.01 -14.75
C GLY A 131 15.06 4.51 -13.39
N ALA A 132 14.39 5.49 -12.78
CA ALA A 132 14.73 5.99 -11.46
C ALA A 132 14.55 4.92 -10.36
N ALA A 133 13.47 4.13 -10.42
CA ALA A 133 13.24 3.00 -9.52
C ALA A 133 14.29 1.88 -9.74
N GLU A 134 14.64 1.59 -10.99
CA GLU A 134 15.73 0.66 -11.30
C GLU A 134 17.10 1.13 -10.78
N ASP A 135 17.33 2.42 -10.69
CA ASP A 135 18.57 3.02 -10.14
C ASP A 135 18.58 3.04 -8.61
N SER A 136 17.45 2.83 -7.94
CA SER A 136 17.32 2.73 -6.48
C SER A 136 17.50 1.27 -6.03
N PRO A 137 18.59 0.92 -5.31
CA PRO A 137 18.79 -0.46 -4.84
C PRO A 137 17.71 -0.92 -3.86
N ASP A 138 17.12 -0.01 -3.10
CA ASP A 138 16.05 -0.29 -2.16
C ASP A 138 14.75 -0.65 -2.90
N ASP A 139 14.34 0.13 -3.90
CA ASP A 139 13.16 -0.18 -4.71
C ASP A 139 13.33 -1.53 -5.43
N VAL A 140 14.52 -1.74 -6.01
CA VAL A 140 14.82 -3.00 -6.72
C VAL A 140 14.78 -4.21 -5.81
N VAL A 141 15.31 -4.13 -4.59
CA VAL A 141 15.29 -5.28 -3.68
C VAL A 141 13.89 -5.61 -3.19
N HIS A 142 13.03 -4.60 -2.98
CA HIS A 142 11.64 -4.80 -2.60
C HIS A 142 10.81 -5.39 -3.75
N ASP A 143 10.94 -4.89 -4.97
CA ASP A 143 10.29 -5.46 -6.16
C ASP A 143 10.76 -6.91 -6.39
N LEU A 144 12.06 -7.19 -6.25
CA LEU A 144 12.63 -8.52 -6.36
C LEU A 144 12.08 -9.47 -5.29
N PHE A 145 11.89 -8.99 -4.06
CA PHE A 145 11.30 -9.75 -2.97
C PHE A 145 9.85 -10.15 -3.27
N VAL A 146 9.02 -9.19 -3.71
CA VAL A 146 7.62 -9.44 -4.06
C VAL A 146 7.49 -10.38 -5.27
N ALA A 147 8.30 -10.16 -6.31
CA ALA A 147 8.33 -11.01 -7.50
C ALA A 147 8.76 -12.46 -7.18
N THR A 148 9.67 -12.63 -6.22
CA THR A 148 10.14 -13.95 -5.75
C THR A 148 9.09 -14.63 -4.87
N ALA A 149 8.36 -13.87 -4.05
CA ALA A 149 7.28 -14.37 -3.22
C ALA A 149 6.08 -14.87 -4.05
N PHE A 150 5.74 -14.15 -5.13
CA PHE A 150 4.57 -14.42 -6.00
C PHE A 150 4.97 -14.57 -7.49
N PRO A 151 5.80 -15.57 -7.84
CA PRO A 151 6.34 -15.68 -9.19
C PRO A 151 5.24 -15.95 -10.23
N GLY A 152 5.29 -15.17 -11.32
CA GLY A 152 4.35 -15.31 -12.44
C GLY A 152 2.92 -14.88 -12.18
N GLN A 153 2.65 -14.29 -11.02
CA GLN A 153 1.32 -13.81 -10.62
C GLN A 153 1.22 -12.28 -10.72
N PRO A 154 0.00 -11.72 -10.90
CA PRO A 154 -0.18 -10.27 -10.94
C PRO A 154 0.36 -9.57 -9.69
N LEU A 155 0.15 -10.16 -8.50
CA LEU A 155 0.61 -9.62 -7.23
C LEU A 155 2.16 -9.50 -7.13
N GLY A 156 2.89 -10.31 -7.89
CA GLY A 156 4.35 -10.27 -7.95
C GLY A 156 4.94 -9.28 -8.95
N ARG A 157 4.10 -8.45 -9.62
CA ARG A 157 4.55 -7.49 -10.62
C ARG A 157 4.80 -6.12 -9.99
N SER A 158 5.78 -5.37 -10.50
CA SER A 158 5.94 -3.96 -10.18
C SER A 158 4.73 -3.14 -10.64
N ILE A 159 4.28 -2.21 -9.81
CA ILE A 159 3.16 -1.30 -10.14
C ILE A 159 3.50 -0.40 -11.32
N LEU A 160 4.77 -0.03 -11.49
CA LEU A 160 5.23 0.82 -12.59
C LEU A 160 5.11 0.15 -13.97
N GLY A 161 4.97 -1.16 -14.00
CA GLY A 161 4.97 -1.93 -15.24
C GLY A 161 6.36 -2.15 -15.83
N THR A 162 6.41 -2.33 -17.13
CA THR A 162 7.67 -2.44 -17.88
C THR A 162 7.74 -1.39 -18.98
N PRO A 163 8.94 -0.91 -19.37
CA PRO A 163 9.07 0.05 -20.48
C PRO A 163 8.41 -0.43 -21.77
N GLN A 164 8.42 -1.76 -22.03
CA GLN A 164 7.79 -2.34 -23.21
C GLN A 164 6.26 -2.25 -23.13
N ALA A 165 5.66 -2.64 -22.01
CA ALA A 165 4.20 -2.64 -21.82
C ALA A 165 3.66 -1.20 -21.82
N VAL A 166 4.32 -0.28 -21.11
CA VAL A 166 3.98 1.15 -21.10
C VAL A 166 4.01 1.75 -22.50
N ARG A 167 5.07 1.49 -23.28
CA ARG A 167 5.15 2.00 -24.67
C ARG A 167 4.07 1.42 -25.58
N ALA A 168 3.62 0.19 -25.33
CA ALA A 168 2.57 -0.49 -26.10
C ALA A 168 1.14 -0.09 -25.73
N ALA A 169 0.94 0.69 -24.67
CA ALA A 169 -0.38 1.15 -24.25
C ALA A 169 -0.98 2.11 -25.31
N THR A 170 -2.29 2.06 -25.50
CA THR A 170 -3.04 2.93 -26.43
C THR A 170 -4.23 3.56 -25.72
N PRO A 171 -4.80 4.65 -26.26
CA PRO A 171 -6.03 5.24 -25.71
C PRO A 171 -7.17 4.21 -25.57
N GLU A 172 -7.28 3.27 -26.52
CA GLU A 172 -8.29 2.21 -26.51
C GLU A 172 -8.07 1.23 -25.36
N LYS A 173 -6.81 0.85 -25.07
CA LYS A 173 -6.46 0.01 -23.91
C LYS A 173 -6.82 0.72 -22.61
N LEU A 174 -6.49 2.00 -22.47
CA LEU A 174 -6.84 2.81 -21.30
C LEU A 174 -8.37 2.89 -21.10
N ARG A 175 -9.14 3.21 -22.17
CA ARG A 175 -10.60 3.20 -22.11
C ARG A 175 -11.16 1.83 -21.75
N GLY A 176 -10.60 0.77 -22.32
CA GLY A 176 -10.98 -0.59 -22.03
C GLY A 176 -10.71 -1.00 -20.58
N TYR A 177 -9.55 -0.58 -20.04
CA TYR A 177 -9.20 -0.81 -18.63
C TYR A 177 -10.11 -0.01 -17.70
N LEU A 178 -10.29 1.29 -17.93
CA LEU A 178 -11.17 2.16 -17.14
C LEU A 178 -12.61 1.58 -17.10
N GLY A 179 -13.20 1.29 -18.26
CA GLY A 179 -14.56 0.82 -18.36
C GLY A 179 -14.81 -0.55 -17.74
N ARG A 180 -13.79 -1.43 -17.70
CA ARG A 180 -13.86 -2.75 -17.11
C ARG A 180 -13.62 -2.73 -15.59
N SER A 181 -12.71 -1.87 -15.14
CA SER A 181 -12.14 -1.95 -13.80
C SER A 181 -12.74 -0.94 -12.84
N TYR A 182 -13.02 0.28 -13.31
CA TYR A 182 -13.54 1.37 -12.47
C TYR A 182 -15.05 1.35 -12.46
N SER A 183 -15.64 0.59 -11.54
CA SER A 183 -17.09 0.45 -11.40
C SER A 183 -17.59 0.93 -10.05
N ALA A 184 -18.86 1.38 -10.02
CA ALA A 184 -19.49 1.91 -8.82
C ALA A 184 -19.46 0.93 -7.62
N PRO A 185 -19.70 -0.39 -7.78
CA PRO A 185 -19.63 -1.35 -6.66
C PRO A 185 -18.22 -1.54 -6.06
N ARG A 186 -17.18 -1.14 -6.79
CA ARG A 186 -15.79 -1.18 -6.29
C ARG A 186 -15.24 0.21 -5.95
N ALA A 187 -16.08 1.22 -5.90
CA ALA A 187 -15.70 2.59 -5.61
C ALA A 187 -16.23 3.04 -4.25
N VAL A 188 -15.39 3.79 -3.55
CA VAL A 188 -15.74 4.47 -2.30
C VAL A 188 -15.39 5.94 -2.44
N VAL A 189 -16.38 6.81 -2.22
CA VAL A 189 -16.18 8.25 -2.02
C VAL A 189 -16.09 8.50 -0.52
N ALA A 190 -14.90 8.80 -0.03
CA ALA A 190 -14.68 9.08 1.38
C ALA A 190 -14.38 10.56 1.59
N ALA A 191 -14.93 11.18 2.65
CA ALA A 191 -14.54 12.53 3.02
C ALA A 191 -14.45 12.70 4.55
N ALA A 192 -13.50 13.52 5.00
CA ALA A 192 -13.33 13.83 6.41
C ALA A 192 -12.97 15.31 6.61
N GLY A 193 -13.38 15.87 7.74
CA GLY A 193 -13.17 17.28 8.09
C GLY A 193 -14.47 18.08 8.15
N ALA A 194 -14.46 19.27 7.57
CA ALA A 194 -15.65 20.14 7.45
C ALA A 194 -16.56 19.63 6.32
N VAL A 195 -17.27 18.52 6.55
CA VAL A 195 -18.09 17.85 5.55
C VAL A 195 -19.51 17.62 6.05
N ASP A 196 -20.48 17.74 5.13
CA ASP A 196 -21.88 17.32 5.34
C ASP A 196 -22.14 16.04 4.54
N HIS A 197 -22.65 15.02 5.21
CA HIS A 197 -22.86 13.71 4.63
C HIS A 197 -23.90 13.71 3.51
N GLU A 198 -25.07 14.33 3.75
CA GLU A 198 -26.17 14.33 2.79
C GLU A 198 -25.79 15.11 1.53
N ALA A 199 -25.08 16.23 1.71
CA ALA A 199 -24.58 17.01 0.59
C ALA A 199 -23.57 16.18 -0.26
N LEU A 200 -22.65 15.45 0.38
CA LEU A 200 -21.70 14.60 -0.34
C LEU A 200 -22.42 13.44 -1.04
N VAL A 201 -23.39 12.81 -0.41
CA VAL A 201 -24.23 11.74 -1.02
C VAL A 201 -24.92 12.25 -2.27
N ALA A 202 -25.54 13.42 -2.21
CA ALA A 202 -26.22 14.04 -3.36
C ALA A 202 -25.22 14.34 -4.50
N MET A 203 -24.08 14.95 -4.18
CA MET A 203 -23.01 15.21 -5.16
C MET A 203 -22.47 13.91 -5.79
N ALA A 204 -22.22 12.89 -4.99
CA ALA A 204 -21.73 11.61 -5.48
C ALA A 204 -22.74 10.93 -6.41
N ALA A 205 -24.02 10.93 -6.05
CA ALA A 205 -25.08 10.37 -6.91
C ALA A 205 -25.18 11.09 -8.26
N GLU A 206 -25.07 12.41 -8.25
CA GLU A 206 -25.15 13.23 -9.48
C GLU A 206 -23.90 13.04 -10.36
N ARG A 207 -22.70 13.14 -9.76
CA ARG A 207 -21.43 13.27 -10.50
C ARG A 207 -20.85 11.92 -10.94
N PHE A 208 -21.04 10.87 -10.15
CA PHE A 208 -20.50 9.53 -10.45
C PHE A 208 -21.54 8.58 -11.08
N GLY A 209 -22.72 9.07 -11.45
CA GLY A 209 -23.77 8.25 -12.07
C GLY A 209 -23.41 7.61 -13.42
N ARG A 210 -22.29 7.98 -14.03
CA ARG A 210 -21.76 7.37 -15.26
C ARG A 210 -20.83 6.17 -15.01
N LEU A 211 -20.45 5.89 -13.78
CA LEU A 211 -19.61 4.72 -13.49
C LEU A 211 -20.38 3.43 -13.83
N PRO A 212 -19.70 2.43 -14.42
CA PRO A 212 -20.29 1.11 -14.66
C PRO A 212 -20.83 0.51 -13.36
N VAL A 213 -21.98 -0.16 -13.43
CA VAL A 213 -22.62 -0.80 -12.27
C VAL A 213 -22.30 -2.29 -12.15
N GLU A 214 -21.62 -2.86 -13.14
CA GLU A 214 -21.18 -4.25 -13.13
C GLU A 214 -19.88 -4.39 -12.35
N ALA A 215 -19.84 -5.30 -11.37
CA ALA A 215 -18.61 -5.61 -10.67
C ALA A 215 -17.67 -6.37 -11.61
N PRO A 216 -16.38 -6.00 -11.70
CA PRO A 216 -15.40 -6.76 -12.45
C PRO A 216 -15.21 -8.15 -11.83
N PRO A 217 -14.66 -9.12 -12.59
CA PRO A 217 -14.34 -10.45 -12.08
C PRO A 217 -13.38 -10.37 -10.88
N GLN A 218 -13.42 -11.39 -10.03
CA GLN A 218 -12.49 -11.49 -8.91
C GLN A 218 -11.06 -11.72 -9.40
N ASN A 219 -10.11 -11.19 -8.65
CA ASN A 219 -8.70 -11.37 -8.92
C ASN A 219 -8.24 -12.82 -8.67
N GLU A 220 -7.14 -13.20 -9.29
CA GLU A 220 -6.45 -14.45 -8.96
C GLU A 220 -5.97 -14.42 -7.51
N GLU A 221 -6.19 -15.53 -6.77
CA GLU A 221 -5.68 -15.68 -5.40
C GLU A 221 -4.16 -15.60 -5.35
N GLY A 222 -3.63 -14.88 -4.39
CA GLY A 222 -2.19 -14.77 -4.14
C GLY A 222 -1.63 -16.08 -3.59
N ARG A 223 -0.83 -16.78 -4.37
CA ARG A 223 -0.18 -18.03 -4.00
C ARG A 223 1.29 -17.81 -3.71
N TYR A 224 1.60 -17.63 -2.44
CA TYR A 224 2.97 -17.50 -1.97
C TYR A 224 3.80 -18.75 -2.30
N ARG A 225 5.02 -18.55 -2.79
CA ARG A 225 5.95 -19.63 -3.15
C ARG A 225 7.25 -19.57 -2.38
N GLY A 226 7.72 -18.38 -2.06
CA GLY A 226 9.07 -18.18 -1.54
C GLY A 226 10.14 -18.42 -2.60
N GLY A 227 11.38 -18.34 -2.18
CA GLY A 227 12.53 -18.54 -3.06
C GLY A 227 13.65 -17.54 -2.82
N ILE A 228 14.69 -17.63 -3.64
CA ILE A 228 15.89 -16.80 -3.51
C ILE A 228 16.17 -16.10 -4.83
N ALA A 229 16.32 -14.78 -4.79
CA ALA A 229 16.73 -13.99 -5.94
C ALA A 229 17.83 -12.99 -5.55
N THR A 230 18.83 -12.83 -6.40
CA THR A 230 19.91 -11.87 -6.17
C THR A 230 20.24 -11.12 -7.46
N THR A 231 20.53 -9.82 -7.33
CA THR A 231 20.93 -8.96 -8.45
C THR A 231 22.28 -8.32 -8.15
N GLY A 232 23.30 -8.69 -8.94
CA GLY A 232 24.65 -8.12 -8.83
C GLY A 232 24.69 -6.70 -9.40
N ARG A 233 25.08 -5.72 -8.57
CA ARG A 233 25.28 -4.31 -8.97
C ARG A 233 26.59 -3.78 -8.42
N PRO A 234 27.26 -2.85 -9.15
CA PRO A 234 28.51 -2.21 -8.69
C PRO A 234 28.19 -1.04 -7.72
N ILE A 235 27.58 -1.35 -6.59
CA ILE A 235 27.28 -0.43 -5.50
C ILE A 235 28.05 -0.81 -4.23
N GLU A 236 28.12 0.09 -3.25
CA GLU A 236 28.93 -0.13 -2.06
C GLU A 236 28.27 -1.08 -1.07
N GLN A 237 26.98 -0.96 -0.86
CA GLN A 237 26.22 -1.75 0.11
C GLN A 237 25.49 -2.94 -0.52
N VAL A 238 25.13 -3.90 0.32
CA VAL A 238 24.15 -4.94 0.02
C VAL A 238 22.82 -4.55 0.65
N ASN A 239 21.78 -4.41 -0.16
CA ASN A 239 20.42 -4.21 0.28
C ASN A 239 19.74 -5.59 0.32
N LEU A 240 19.08 -5.90 1.41
CA LEU A 240 18.54 -7.21 1.72
C LEU A 240 17.08 -7.08 2.13
N VAL A 241 16.23 -7.93 1.55
CA VAL A 241 14.87 -8.17 2.04
C VAL A 241 14.65 -9.66 2.14
N PHE A 242 14.26 -10.14 3.30
CA PHE A 242 13.94 -11.56 3.49
C PHE A 242 12.78 -11.73 4.48
N GLY A 243 12.02 -12.79 4.29
CA GLY A 243 10.82 -12.98 5.09
C GLY A 243 9.99 -14.17 4.65
N PHE A 244 8.71 -14.13 5.01
CA PHE A 244 7.80 -15.26 4.90
C PHE A 244 6.43 -14.79 4.42
N GLN A 245 5.54 -15.75 4.17
CA GLN A 245 4.15 -15.43 3.95
C GLN A 245 3.57 -14.73 5.20
N GLY A 246 3.00 -13.55 4.99
CA GLY A 246 2.24 -12.82 5.99
C GLY A 246 0.77 -13.25 6.01
N VAL A 247 -0.04 -12.52 6.76
CA VAL A 247 -1.48 -12.76 6.84
C VAL A 247 -2.26 -11.68 6.08
N SER A 248 -3.46 -12.02 5.61
CA SER A 248 -4.36 -11.04 5.01
C SER A 248 -4.87 -10.04 6.05
N TYR A 249 -5.35 -8.88 5.60
CA TYR A 249 -5.98 -7.92 6.52
C TYR A 249 -7.31 -8.42 7.13
N ARG A 250 -7.87 -9.54 6.60
CA ARG A 250 -9.06 -10.21 7.14
C ARG A 250 -8.74 -11.31 8.14
N ASP A 251 -7.46 -11.65 8.30
CA ASP A 251 -7.03 -12.71 9.19
C ASP A 251 -7.28 -12.30 10.66
N PRO A 252 -7.82 -13.19 11.53
CA PRO A 252 -8.05 -12.89 12.93
C PRO A 252 -6.77 -12.52 13.70
N ASP A 253 -5.62 -13.01 13.26
CA ASP A 253 -4.33 -12.78 13.91
C ASP A 253 -3.64 -11.47 13.44
N VAL A 254 -4.25 -10.67 12.54
CA VAL A 254 -3.60 -9.50 11.95
C VAL A 254 -3.07 -8.50 12.99
N TYR A 255 -3.78 -8.32 14.10
CA TYR A 255 -3.32 -7.44 15.19
C TYR A 255 -2.18 -8.06 15.99
N ALA A 256 -2.19 -9.37 16.21
CA ALA A 256 -1.09 -10.08 16.87
C ALA A 256 0.18 -10.06 16.01
N VAL A 257 0.04 -10.25 14.69
CA VAL A 257 1.14 -10.07 13.72
C VAL A 257 1.64 -8.64 13.72
N GLY A 258 0.77 -7.64 13.76
CA GLY A 258 1.15 -6.23 13.87
C GLY A 258 1.96 -5.92 15.13
N VAL A 259 1.54 -6.44 16.30
CA VAL A 259 2.28 -6.30 17.55
C VAL A 259 3.62 -7.02 17.49
N PHE A 260 3.66 -8.25 16.94
CA PHE A 260 4.90 -8.99 16.72
C PHE A 260 5.87 -8.23 15.82
N ASN A 261 5.39 -7.68 14.69
CA ASN A 261 6.18 -6.87 13.78
C ASN A 261 6.76 -5.63 14.49
N ASN A 262 5.94 -4.94 15.28
CA ASN A 262 6.39 -3.74 15.97
C ASN A 262 7.48 -4.04 17.02
N LEU A 263 7.33 -5.07 17.83
CA LEU A 263 8.37 -5.45 18.81
C LEU A 263 9.66 -5.96 18.16
N LEU A 264 9.55 -6.59 16.97
CA LEU A 264 10.71 -7.13 16.26
C LEU A 264 11.54 -6.04 15.60
N GLY A 265 10.90 -5.15 14.81
CA GLY A 265 11.61 -4.17 13.98
C GLY A 265 10.88 -2.84 13.77
N GLY A 266 9.86 -2.51 14.60
CA GLY A 266 9.01 -1.34 14.41
C GLY A 266 9.51 -0.03 15.03
N GLY A 267 10.66 0.00 15.69
CA GLY A 267 11.15 1.22 16.30
C GLY A 267 12.51 1.09 16.98
N LEU A 268 13.00 2.17 17.57
CA LEU A 268 14.35 2.23 18.19
C LEU A 268 14.56 1.21 19.31
N SER A 269 13.52 0.82 20.03
CA SER A 269 13.59 -0.19 21.11
C SER A 269 13.23 -1.60 20.63
N SER A 270 13.08 -1.82 19.33
CA SER A 270 12.84 -3.13 18.75
C SER A 270 14.08 -4.01 18.83
N ARG A 271 13.85 -5.33 18.80
CA ARG A 271 14.96 -6.29 18.97
C ARG A 271 16.00 -6.19 17.84
N LEU A 272 15.54 -6.10 16.58
CA LEU A 272 16.47 -5.97 15.44
C LEU A 272 17.31 -4.71 15.55
N PHE A 273 16.68 -3.60 15.89
CA PHE A 273 17.40 -2.32 16.01
C PHE A 273 18.45 -2.36 17.14
N GLN A 274 18.07 -2.83 18.32
CA GLN A 274 18.99 -2.88 19.46
C GLN A 274 20.13 -3.88 19.24
N ASP A 275 19.81 -5.14 18.84
CA ASP A 275 20.83 -6.19 18.74
C ASP A 275 21.79 -5.99 17.57
N LEU A 276 21.30 -5.50 16.41
CA LEU A 276 22.09 -5.49 15.17
C LEU A 276 22.67 -4.12 14.84
N ARG A 277 21.92 -3.06 15.11
CA ARG A 277 22.39 -1.69 14.85
C ARG A 277 23.12 -1.12 16.04
N GLU A 278 22.52 -1.08 17.24
CA GLU A 278 23.09 -0.38 18.40
C GLU A 278 24.24 -1.17 19.02
N ASP A 279 24.04 -2.46 19.30
CA ASP A 279 25.03 -3.27 20.00
C ASP A 279 26.19 -3.73 19.10
N ARG A 280 25.91 -3.99 17.79
CA ARG A 280 26.89 -4.59 16.88
C ARG A 280 27.32 -3.68 15.73
N GLY A 281 26.57 -2.63 15.40
CA GLY A 281 26.91 -1.70 14.33
C GLY A 281 26.92 -2.32 12.91
N LEU A 282 26.16 -3.40 12.68
CA LEU A 282 26.18 -4.14 11.41
C LEU A 282 25.45 -3.44 10.28
N CYS A 283 24.56 -2.50 10.60
CA CYS A 283 23.74 -1.79 9.60
C CYS A 283 23.37 -0.39 10.11
N TYR A 284 23.12 0.52 9.18
CA TYR A 284 22.56 1.84 9.52
C TYR A 284 21.06 1.79 9.74
N GLU A 285 20.37 1.00 8.92
CA GLU A 285 18.93 0.82 8.98
C GLU A 285 18.58 -0.67 8.95
N ILE A 286 17.66 -1.06 9.83
CA ILE A 286 17.03 -2.37 9.84
C ILE A 286 15.64 -2.23 10.41
N HIS A 287 14.65 -2.80 9.72
CA HIS A 287 13.28 -2.80 10.18
C HIS A 287 12.55 -4.07 9.73
N SER A 288 11.43 -4.37 10.36
CA SER A 288 10.49 -5.38 9.88
C SER A 288 9.20 -4.74 9.41
N PHE A 289 8.53 -5.39 8.46
CA PHE A 289 7.27 -4.92 7.90
C PHE A 289 6.28 -6.08 7.73
N HIS A 290 4.99 -5.73 7.69
CA HIS A 290 3.92 -6.65 7.34
C HIS A 290 2.99 -5.97 6.33
N TRP A 291 2.98 -6.46 5.11
CA TRP A 291 2.08 -6.04 4.04
C TRP A 291 0.93 -7.03 3.91
N SER A 292 -0.28 -6.57 4.20
CA SER A 292 -1.49 -7.38 4.10
C SER A 292 -2.22 -7.09 2.81
N TYR A 293 -2.64 -8.16 2.13
CA TYR A 293 -3.52 -8.14 0.97
C TYR A 293 -4.88 -8.74 1.31
N GLY A 294 -5.80 -8.77 0.36
CA GLY A 294 -7.15 -9.29 0.57
C GLY A 294 -7.24 -10.77 0.96
N ASP A 295 -6.29 -11.57 0.51
CA ASP A 295 -6.28 -13.03 0.63
C ASP A 295 -4.94 -13.60 1.12
N THR A 296 -3.89 -12.79 1.18
CA THR A 296 -2.54 -13.20 1.61
C THR A 296 -1.81 -12.03 2.24
N GLY A 297 -0.52 -12.16 2.50
CA GLY A 297 0.35 -11.08 2.98
C GLY A 297 1.82 -11.44 2.82
N LEU A 298 2.67 -10.46 3.12
CA LEU A 298 4.12 -10.60 3.23
C LEU A 298 4.58 -10.08 4.59
N PHE A 299 5.39 -10.86 5.27
CA PHE A 299 6.15 -10.43 6.44
C PHE A 299 7.62 -10.43 6.06
N GLY A 300 8.34 -9.34 6.33
CA GLY A 300 9.73 -9.23 5.94
C GLY A 300 10.57 -8.41 6.90
N ILE A 301 11.88 -8.58 6.73
CA ILE A 301 12.94 -7.78 7.34
C ILE A 301 13.73 -7.16 6.21
N SER A 302 13.90 -5.83 6.26
CA SER A 302 14.71 -5.05 5.31
C SER A 302 15.92 -4.47 6.02
N ALA A 303 17.09 -4.51 5.38
CA ALA A 303 18.31 -3.90 5.88
C ALA A 303 19.30 -3.57 4.76
N GLY A 304 20.13 -2.54 5.00
CA GLY A 304 21.30 -2.20 4.20
C GLY A 304 22.59 -2.36 5.02
N THR A 305 23.62 -3.03 4.45
CA THR A 305 24.85 -3.36 5.18
C THR A 305 26.07 -3.42 4.27
N ASP A 306 27.27 -3.42 4.86
CA ASP A 306 28.52 -3.70 4.14
C ASP A 306 28.51 -5.17 3.61
N PRO A 307 29.05 -5.40 2.40
CA PRO A 307 29.16 -6.77 1.85
C PRO A 307 29.91 -7.77 2.74
N ALA A 308 30.82 -7.30 3.62
CA ALA A 308 31.52 -8.16 4.55
C ALA A 308 30.63 -8.66 5.69
N ASP A 309 29.66 -7.84 6.11
CA ASP A 309 28.79 -8.07 7.27
C ASP A 309 27.44 -8.73 6.88
N ALA A 310 27.11 -8.75 5.58
CA ALA A 310 25.80 -9.21 5.10
C ALA A 310 25.43 -10.64 5.55
N HIS A 311 26.40 -11.56 5.59
CA HIS A 311 26.20 -12.94 6.07
C HIS A 311 25.81 -12.96 7.55
N ASP A 312 26.57 -12.23 8.39
CA ASP A 312 26.36 -12.20 9.84
C ASP A 312 25.08 -11.45 10.19
N LEU A 313 24.76 -10.37 9.46
CA LEU A 313 23.51 -9.64 9.61
C LEU A 313 22.29 -10.56 9.42
N VAL A 314 22.23 -11.32 8.32
CA VAL A 314 21.11 -12.21 8.05
C VAL A 314 21.02 -13.34 9.07
N GLY A 315 22.15 -13.99 9.39
CA GLY A 315 22.20 -15.05 10.40
C GLY A 315 21.69 -14.60 11.75
N LEU A 316 22.22 -13.47 12.23
CA LEU A 316 21.80 -12.88 13.51
C LEU A 316 20.37 -12.35 13.49
N SER A 317 19.89 -11.80 12.37
CA SER A 317 18.47 -11.41 12.23
C SER A 317 17.53 -12.60 12.39
N LEU A 318 17.87 -13.74 11.81
CA LEU A 318 17.11 -14.98 11.96
C LEU A 318 17.15 -15.49 13.41
N ASP A 319 18.29 -15.38 14.09
CA ASP A 319 18.39 -15.72 15.53
C ASP A 319 17.52 -14.80 16.39
N VAL A 320 17.53 -13.49 16.12
CA VAL A 320 16.68 -12.51 16.81
C VAL A 320 15.20 -12.83 16.58
N LEU A 321 14.82 -13.17 15.34
CA LEU A 321 13.47 -13.56 14.97
C LEU A 321 13.02 -14.81 15.76
N HIS A 322 13.82 -15.88 15.82
CA HIS A 322 13.52 -17.08 16.60
C HIS A 322 13.39 -16.78 18.10
N LYS A 323 14.30 -15.95 18.64
CA LYS A 323 14.20 -15.52 20.05
C LYS A 323 12.96 -14.67 20.33
N ALA A 324 12.49 -13.90 19.35
CA ALA A 324 11.26 -13.12 19.48
C ALA A 324 10.02 -14.02 19.55
N VAL A 325 9.96 -15.07 18.72
CA VAL A 325 8.86 -16.05 18.71
C VAL A 325 8.69 -16.73 20.06
N THR A 326 9.77 -17.17 20.70
CA THR A 326 9.70 -17.92 21.96
C THR A 326 9.74 -17.05 23.21
N GLY A 327 10.40 -15.89 23.13
CA GLY A 327 10.78 -15.07 24.27
C GLY A 327 10.22 -13.65 24.27
N ALA A 328 9.14 -13.36 23.51
CA ALA A 328 8.45 -12.06 23.63
C ALA A 328 7.97 -11.86 25.07
N THR A 329 8.23 -10.69 25.66
CA THR A 329 7.90 -10.36 27.04
C THR A 329 6.68 -9.45 27.12
N GLU A 330 6.00 -9.43 28.29
CA GLU A 330 4.87 -8.53 28.55
C GLU A 330 5.25 -7.05 28.33
N ALA A 331 6.45 -6.66 28.76
CA ALA A 331 6.93 -5.29 28.60
C ALA A 331 7.10 -4.89 27.13
N GLU A 332 7.61 -5.78 26.27
CA GLU A 332 7.74 -5.53 24.84
C GLU A 332 6.37 -5.46 24.15
N VAL A 333 5.47 -6.40 24.46
CA VAL A 333 4.11 -6.41 23.92
C VAL A 333 3.35 -5.14 24.32
N SER A 334 3.43 -4.75 25.60
CA SER A 334 2.80 -3.53 26.09
C SER A 334 3.32 -2.27 25.37
N ARG A 335 4.64 -2.17 25.17
CA ARG A 335 5.28 -1.06 24.44
C ARG A 335 4.84 -1.04 22.97
N ALA A 336 4.84 -2.18 22.27
CA ALA A 336 4.41 -2.30 20.90
C ALA A 336 2.95 -1.86 20.73
N LYS A 337 2.04 -2.32 21.59
CA LYS A 337 0.64 -1.86 21.62
C LYS A 337 0.51 -0.35 21.80
N ALA A 338 1.28 0.23 22.72
CA ALA A 338 1.26 1.67 22.95
C ALA A 338 1.69 2.45 21.70
N GLN A 339 2.77 2.01 21.03
CA GLN A 339 3.25 2.63 19.78
C GLN A 339 2.23 2.49 18.65
N MET A 340 1.61 1.33 18.47
CA MET A 340 0.57 1.12 17.47
C MET A 340 -0.65 2.02 17.71
N LYS A 341 -1.08 2.15 18.96
CA LYS A 341 -2.21 3.05 19.31
C LYS A 341 -1.87 4.50 19.04
N VAL A 342 -0.69 4.98 19.42
CA VAL A 342 -0.26 6.36 19.13
C VAL A 342 -0.15 6.60 17.64
N GLY A 343 0.42 5.68 16.87
CA GLY A 343 0.47 5.79 15.41
C GLY A 343 -0.92 5.85 14.76
N LEU A 344 -1.84 5.00 15.22
CA LEU A 344 -3.23 5.00 14.75
C LEU A 344 -3.93 6.34 15.07
N LEU A 345 -3.87 6.79 16.33
CA LEU A 345 -4.53 8.00 16.78
C LEU A 345 -3.97 9.24 16.09
N GLY A 346 -2.64 9.35 15.99
CA GLY A 346 -1.99 10.48 15.31
C GLY A 346 -2.34 10.57 13.83
N ALA A 347 -2.48 9.44 13.14
CA ALA A 347 -2.93 9.43 11.75
C ALA A 347 -4.36 9.99 11.60
N LEU A 348 -5.24 9.76 12.58
CA LEU A 348 -6.63 10.21 12.55
C LEU A 348 -6.83 11.70 12.86
N GLU A 349 -5.78 12.41 13.28
CA GLU A 349 -5.80 13.88 13.38
C GLU A 349 -5.74 14.54 12.00
N SER A 350 -5.42 13.79 10.95
CA SER A 350 -5.42 14.25 9.55
C SER A 350 -6.68 13.81 8.81
N GLY A 351 -7.43 14.76 8.25
CA GLY A 351 -8.58 14.47 7.39
C GLY A 351 -8.21 13.57 6.21
N SER A 352 -7.05 13.77 5.58
CA SER A 352 -6.58 12.94 4.46
C SER A 352 -6.28 11.49 4.89
N ALA A 353 -5.61 11.29 6.02
CA ALA A 353 -5.35 9.94 6.53
C ALA A 353 -6.65 9.24 6.96
N ARG A 354 -7.63 10.01 7.47
CA ARG A 354 -8.96 9.49 7.82
C ARG A 354 -9.76 9.06 6.60
N THR A 355 -9.74 9.82 5.50
CA THR A 355 -10.41 9.42 4.24
C THR A 355 -9.83 8.13 3.69
N ASP A 356 -8.50 8.00 3.65
CA ASP A 356 -7.82 6.80 3.18
C ASP A 356 -8.15 5.58 4.07
N GLN A 357 -8.11 5.72 5.39
CA GLN A 357 -8.48 4.65 6.30
C GLN A 357 -9.92 4.18 6.10
N MET A 358 -10.88 5.11 6.02
CA MET A 358 -12.30 4.78 5.80
C MET A 358 -12.51 4.08 4.46
N ALA A 359 -11.92 4.59 3.39
CA ALA A 359 -12.03 3.99 2.05
C ALA A 359 -11.50 2.55 2.05
N ARG A 360 -10.31 2.32 2.60
CA ARG A 360 -9.74 0.97 2.72
C ARG A 360 -10.60 0.03 3.56
N GLN A 361 -11.12 0.50 4.70
CA GLN A 361 -11.99 -0.32 5.54
C GLN A 361 -13.29 -0.70 4.84
N VAL A 362 -13.92 0.23 4.13
CA VAL A 362 -15.14 -0.05 3.36
C VAL A 362 -14.85 -1.04 2.23
N LEU A 363 -13.77 -0.86 1.47
CA LEU A 363 -13.37 -1.80 0.41
C LEU A 363 -13.05 -3.20 0.97
N ALA A 364 -12.37 -3.25 2.11
CA ALA A 364 -11.94 -4.52 2.71
C ALA A 364 -13.07 -5.26 3.44
N PHE A 365 -13.94 -4.54 4.15
CA PHE A 365 -14.87 -5.11 5.12
C PHE A 365 -16.34 -4.70 4.90
N GLY A 366 -16.63 -3.83 3.93
CA GLY A 366 -17.96 -3.27 3.69
C GLY A 366 -18.42 -2.25 4.74
N ARG A 367 -17.59 -1.95 5.73
CA ARG A 367 -17.87 -1.00 6.82
C ARG A 367 -16.62 -0.32 7.35
N THR A 368 -16.80 0.78 8.03
CA THR A 368 -15.75 1.36 8.89
C THR A 368 -15.74 0.73 10.26
N PHE A 369 -14.59 0.79 10.93
CA PHE A 369 -14.44 0.43 12.33
C PHE A 369 -14.39 1.70 13.20
N ASP A 370 -15.07 1.65 14.34
CA ASP A 370 -14.89 2.66 15.36
C ASP A 370 -13.49 2.60 15.94
N LEU A 371 -12.96 3.75 16.33
CA LEU A 371 -11.63 3.84 16.91
C LEU A 371 -11.48 2.96 18.15
N ASP A 372 -12.49 3.03 19.04
CA ASP A 372 -12.50 2.23 20.28
C ASP A 372 -12.51 0.72 19.96
N GLU A 373 -13.18 0.30 18.88
CA GLU A 373 -13.13 -1.10 18.40
C GLU A 373 -11.71 -1.52 18.01
N ILE A 374 -10.99 -0.66 17.27
CA ILE A 374 -9.61 -0.97 16.85
C ILE A 374 -8.68 -0.99 18.06
N VAL A 375 -8.81 0.00 18.96
CA VAL A 375 -8.03 0.06 20.20
C VAL A 375 -8.29 -1.17 21.07
N ALA A 376 -9.54 -1.58 21.22
CA ALA A 376 -9.90 -2.80 21.98
C ALA A 376 -9.30 -4.06 21.37
N ARG A 377 -9.25 -4.18 20.03
CA ARG A 377 -8.61 -5.31 19.34
C ARG A 377 -7.10 -5.34 19.58
N ILE A 378 -6.43 -4.18 19.56
CA ILE A 378 -5.00 -4.08 19.90
C ILE A 378 -4.79 -4.44 21.37
N ASP A 379 -5.62 -3.93 22.28
CA ASP A 379 -5.48 -4.19 23.72
C ASP A 379 -5.76 -5.66 24.09
N ALA A 380 -6.61 -6.35 23.34
CA ALA A 380 -6.89 -7.77 23.52
C ALA A 380 -5.73 -8.71 23.13
N VAL A 381 -4.71 -8.23 22.40
CA VAL A 381 -3.56 -9.06 22.01
C VAL A 381 -2.75 -9.46 23.25
N THR A 382 -2.56 -10.76 23.47
CA THR A 382 -1.75 -11.30 24.58
C THR A 382 -0.33 -11.67 24.13
N VAL A 383 0.56 -11.91 25.08
CA VAL A 383 1.92 -12.40 24.79
C VAL A 383 1.89 -13.74 24.05
N GLU A 384 1.00 -14.63 24.47
CA GLU A 384 0.81 -15.94 23.84
C GLU A 384 0.34 -15.80 22.39
N ALA A 385 -0.60 -14.89 22.11
CA ALA A 385 -1.05 -14.60 20.75
C ALA A 385 0.08 -14.04 19.87
N VAL A 386 0.92 -13.16 20.43
CA VAL A 386 2.09 -12.60 19.72
C VAL A 386 3.10 -13.70 19.39
N ARG A 387 3.41 -14.58 20.35
CA ARG A 387 4.32 -15.72 20.11
C ARG A 387 3.75 -16.70 19.08
N ALA A 388 2.45 -17.02 19.18
CA ALA A 388 1.78 -17.89 18.22
C ALA A 388 1.78 -17.29 16.80
N ALA A 389 1.51 -15.98 16.68
CA ALA A 389 1.59 -15.27 15.40
C ALA A 389 3.00 -15.32 14.80
N GLY A 390 4.03 -15.04 15.61
CA GLY A 390 5.43 -15.17 15.17
C GLY A 390 5.79 -16.60 14.74
N ALA A 391 5.40 -17.62 15.50
CA ALA A 391 5.62 -19.03 15.15
C ALA A 391 4.90 -19.40 13.83
N ARG A 392 3.66 -18.93 13.65
CA ARG A 392 2.91 -19.14 12.40
C ARG A 392 3.64 -18.53 11.21
N LEU A 393 4.16 -17.29 11.31
CA LEU A 393 4.87 -16.61 10.22
C LEU A 393 6.08 -17.42 9.72
N ILE A 394 6.90 -17.94 10.64
CA ILE A 394 8.15 -18.63 10.27
C ILE A 394 7.98 -20.12 10.01
N GLY A 395 6.89 -20.73 10.48
CA GLY A 395 6.69 -22.18 10.43
C GLY A 395 5.84 -22.69 9.26
N THR A 396 5.14 -21.82 8.53
CA THR A 396 4.12 -22.26 7.57
C THR A 396 4.54 -22.17 6.10
N SER A 397 5.58 -21.43 5.78
CA SER A 397 6.00 -21.21 4.39
C SER A 397 7.52 -21.20 4.23
N PRO A 398 8.05 -21.52 3.04
CA PRO A 398 9.46 -21.33 2.76
C PRO A 398 9.80 -19.82 2.82
N MET A 399 11.06 -19.51 3.14
CA MET A 399 11.55 -18.14 3.16
C MET A 399 11.62 -17.58 1.73
N THR A 400 11.25 -16.30 1.58
CA THR A 400 11.64 -15.47 0.43
C THR A 400 12.87 -14.67 0.82
N PHE A 401 13.86 -14.64 -0.06
CA PHE A 401 15.08 -13.86 0.11
C PHE A 401 15.39 -13.10 -1.18
N ALA A 402 15.60 -11.80 -1.05
CA ALA A 402 16.04 -10.93 -2.14
C ALA A 402 17.26 -10.12 -1.71
N ALA A 403 18.22 -9.95 -2.61
CA ALA A 403 19.39 -9.12 -2.33
C ALA A 403 19.91 -8.41 -3.59
N VAL A 404 20.33 -7.16 -3.41
CA VAL A 404 20.94 -6.32 -4.44
C VAL A 404 22.25 -5.77 -3.92
N GLY A 405 23.34 -5.95 -4.64
CA GLY A 405 24.65 -5.46 -4.21
C GLY A 405 25.83 -6.06 -4.99
N PRO A 406 27.07 -5.85 -4.53
CA PRO A 406 28.24 -6.41 -5.16
C PRO A 406 28.30 -7.93 -5.01
N LYS A 407 28.66 -8.64 -6.07
CA LYS A 407 28.65 -10.14 -6.14
C LYS A 407 29.31 -10.82 -4.94
N ARG A 408 30.44 -10.28 -4.45
CA ARG A 408 31.20 -10.86 -3.33
C ARG A 408 30.38 -11.00 -2.03
N GLY A 409 29.35 -10.16 -1.81
CA GLY A 409 28.45 -10.23 -0.65
C GLY A 409 27.28 -11.19 -0.88
N LEU A 410 26.78 -11.27 -2.12
CA LEU A 410 25.55 -11.99 -2.46
C LEU A 410 25.68 -13.52 -2.37
N ASP A 411 26.79 -14.11 -2.85
CA ASP A 411 26.94 -15.57 -2.94
C ASP A 411 26.89 -16.27 -1.57
N LYS A 412 27.48 -15.64 -0.54
CA LYS A 412 27.49 -16.20 0.82
C LYS A 412 26.12 -16.12 1.47
N VAL A 413 25.42 -15.01 1.27
CA VAL A 413 24.10 -14.78 1.87
C VAL A 413 23.04 -15.65 1.23
N ALA A 414 23.08 -15.81 -0.10
CA ALA A 414 22.18 -16.72 -0.82
C ALA A 414 22.31 -18.17 -0.31
N LYS A 415 23.54 -18.66 -0.09
CA LYS A 415 23.76 -20.00 0.49
C LYS A 415 23.20 -20.14 1.91
N LEU A 416 23.31 -19.10 2.74
CA LEU A 416 22.71 -19.11 4.08
C LEU A 416 21.17 -19.21 3.96
N ALA A 417 20.58 -18.43 3.08
CA ALA A 417 19.14 -18.45 2.82
C ALA A 417 18.65 -19.83 2.33
N GLU A 418 19.43 -20.53 1.48
CA GLU A 418 19.13 -21.91 1.02
C GLU A 418 19.12 -22.93 2.16
N GLN A 419 19.91 -22.71 3.20
CA GLN A 419 20.01 -23.61 4.35
C GLN A 419 18.90 -23.41 5.38
N PHE A 420 18.24 -22.27 5.35
CA PHE A 420 17.13 -22.00 6.27
C PHE A 420 15.98 -22.98 6.00
N ARG A 421 15.58 -23.69 7.04
CA ARG A 421 14.39 -24.57 7.04
C ARG A 421 13.38 -24.06 8.05
N PRO A 422 12.09 -23.97 7.68
CA PRO A 422 11.04 -23.74 8.66
C PRO A 422 11.11 -24.80 9.77
N THR A 423 11.02 -24.37 11.01
CA THR A 423 11.03 -25.27 12.20
C THR A 423 9.62 -25.67 12.59
#